data_64a48f4a48d1519f5b722497440db2a7
#
_entry.id   64a48f4a48d1519f5b722497440db2a7
#
_cell.length_a   1.000
_cell.length_b   1.000
_cell.length_c   1.000
_cell.angle_alpha   90.00
_cell.angle_beta   90.00
_cell.angle_gamma   90.00
#
_symmetry.space_group_name_H-M   'P 1'
#
loop_
_entity.id
_entity.type
_entity.pdbx_description
1 polymer ?
#
loop_
_entity_poly.entity_id
_entity_poly.type
_entity_poly.pdbx_seq_one_letter_code
_entity_poly.pdbx_strand_id
1 'polypeptide(L)'
;MKRSDLEHLLRAAGRVIGADQIIVVGSQAVLATIPEFMLSPEATMSVEADLIALDGSEALADQIDGAVGEASIFHETFGVYAQGVGYETITAPDGWRDRLIAYTNDNTDGPSSCHAQKSVKVAT
;
A
#
# COMPACT_ATOMS: atom_id res chain seq x y z
N MET A 1 4.54 10.68 2.88
CA MET A 1 5.61 9.66 2.70
C MET A 1 6.24 9.77 1.31
N LYS A 2 7.42 9.23 1.15
CA LYS A 2 8.09 9.12 -0.14
C LYS A 2 7.68 7.83 -0.83
N ARG A 3 7.98 7.71 -2.14
CA ARG A 3 7.72 6.47 -2.87
C ARG A 3 8.41 5.26 -2.22
N SER A 4 9.65 5.44 -1.76
CA SER A 4 10.38 4.36 -1.09
C SER A 4 9.69 3.92 0.20
N ASP A 5 9.05 4.82 0.91
CA ASP A 5 8.27 4.49 2.11
C ASP A 5 7.04 3.64 1.75
N LEU A 6 6.34 4.03 0.68
CA LEU A 6 5.20 3.24 0.19
C LEU A 6 5.64 1.85 -0.22
N GLU A 7 6.74 1.73 -0.97
CA GLU A 7 7.26 0.43 -1.39
C GLU A 7 7.63 -0.45 -0.19
N HIS A 8 8.22 0.14 0.84
CA HIS A 8 8.52 -0.57 2.07
C HIS A 8 7.26 -1.07 2.78
N LEU A 9 6.23 -0.20 2.89
CA LEU A 9 4.94 -0.59 3.46
C LEU A 9 4.30 -1.75 2.70
N LEU A 10 4.35 -1.70 1.37
CA LEU A 10 3.79 -2.75 0.51
C LEU A 10 4.50 -4.09 0.71
N ARG A 11 5.83 -4.07 0.80
CA ARG A 11 6.61 -5.29 1.09
C ARG A 11 6.23 -5.86 2.45
N ALA A 12 6.18 -5.02 3.46
CA ALA A 12 5.87 -5.44 4.82
C ALA A 12 4.44 -5.99 4.93
N ALA A 13 3.47 -5.26 4.40
CA ALA A 13 2.06 -5.69 4.42
C ALA A 13 1.85 -6.98 3.64
N GLY A 14 2.48 -7.10 2.48
CA GLY A 14 2.37 -8.31 1.66
C GLY A 14 2.89 -9.55 2.39
N ARG A 15 3.96 -9.40 3.15
CA ARG A 15 4.49 -10.52 3.96
C ARG A 15 3.56 -10.89 5.09
N VAL A 16 3.00 -9.89 5.75
CA VAL A 16 2.10 -10.12 6.89
C VAL A 16 0.88 -10.91 6.46
N ILE A 17 0.28 -10.58 5.34
CA ILE A 17 -0.94 -11.25 4.87
C ILE A 17 -0.66 -12.40 3.90
N GLY A 18 0.61 -12.62 3.52
CA GLY A 18 0.97 -13.69 2.59
C GLY A 18 0.45 -13.48 1.19
N ALA A 19 0.34 -12.23 0.73
CA ALA A 19 -0.23 -11.90 -0.56
C ALA A 19 0.81 -11.35 -1.52
N ASP A 20 0.66 -11.68 -2.81
CA ASP A 20 1.51 -11.16 -3.88
C ASP A 20 0.99 -9.82 -4.41
N GLN A 21 -0.25 -9.47 -4.13
CA GLN A 21 -0.88 -8.26 -4.65
C GLN A 21 -1.64 -7.53 -3.55
N ILE A 22 -1.43 -6.23 -3.50
CA ILE A 22 -2.14 -5.33 -2.61
C ILE A 22 -2.58 -4.13 -3.43
N ILE A 23 -3.76 -3.61 -3.14
CA ILE A 23 -4.28 -2.42 -3.81
C ILE A 23 -4.00 -1.21 -2.92
N VAL A 24 -3.35 -0.21 -3.48
CA VAL A 24 -3.18 1.09 -2.83
C VAL A 24 -4.32 1.98 -3.28
N VAL A 25 -5.03 2.57 -2.34
CA VAL A 25 -6.13 3.50 -2.62
C VAL A 25 -5.88 4.82 -1.93
N GLY A 26 -6.68 5.82 -2.29
CA GLY A 26 -6.60 7.13 -1.65
C GLY A 26 -5.44 7.99 -2.17
N SER A 27 -5.08 8.99 -1.38
CA SER A 27 -4.14 10.03 -1.82
C SER A 27 -2.75 9.51 -2.12
N GLN A 28 -2.31 8.45 -1.46
CA GLN A 28 -0.96 7.93 -1.64
C GLN A 28 -0.82 7.05 -2.89
N ALA A 29 -1.91 6.72 -3.56
CA ALA A 29 -1.85 6.04 -4.85
C ALA A 29 -1.05 6.84 -5.89
N VAL A 30 -1.02 8.15 -5.77
CA VAL A 30 -0.26 9.03 -6.66
C VAL A 30 1.24 8.73 -6.61
N LEU A 31 1.76 8.25 -5.49
CA LEU A 31 3.18 7.93 -5.34
C LEU A 31 3.62 6.83 -6.30
N ALA A 32 2.71 5.96 -6.70
CA ALA A 32 3.01 4.85 -7.59
C ALA A 32 2.72 5.18 -9.06
N THR A 33 1.89 6.19 -9.32
CA THR A 33 1.41 6.48 -10.66
C THR A 33 2.08 7.67 -11.34
N ILE A 34 2.72 8.56 -10.57
CA ILE A 34 3.35 9.77 -11.09
C ILE A 34 4.85 9.70 -10.80
N PRO A 35 5.72 10.06 -11.77
CA PRO A 35 7.16 10.09 -11.52
C PRO A 35 7.49 10.94 -10.30
N GLU A 36 8.44 10.49 -9.50
CA GLU A 36 8.74 11.10 -8.20
C GLU A 36 9.14 12.56 -8.33
N PHE A 37 9.90 12.90 -9.38
CA PHE A 37 10.32 14.29 -9.59
C PHE A 37 9.16 15.25 -9.92
N MET A 38 8.00 14.72 -10.28
CA MET A 38 6.79 15.51 -10.57
C MET A 38 5.87 15.62 -9.36
N LEU A 39 6.18 14.96 -8.25
CA LEU A 39 5.36 15.02 -7.05
C LEU A 39 5.53 16.36 -6.35
N SER A 40 4.41 16.96 -5.95
CA SER A 40 4.44 18.17 -5.14
C SER A 40 4.87 17.85 -3.71
N PRO A 41 5.37 18.84 -2.95
CA PRO A 41 5.64 18.62 -1.52
C PRO A 41 4.43 18.11 -0.75
N GLU A 42 3.24 18.56 -1.08
CA GLU A 42 2.01 18.12 -0.43
C GLU A 42 1.74 16.63 -0.64
N ALA A 43 2.10 16.08 -1.79
CA ALA A 43 1.91 14.67 -2.09
C ALA A 43 2.74 13.77 -1.17
N THR A 44 3.82 14.27 -0.60
CA THR A 44 4.71 13.52 0.27
C THR A 44 4.53 13.85 1.76
N MET A 45 3.55 14.68 2.11
CA MET A 45 3.34 15.09 3.51
C MET A 45 2.60 14.04 4.34
N SER A 46 1.73 13.23 3.72
CA SER A 46 1.01 12.20 4.46
C SER A 46 1.95 11.11 4.94
N VAL A 47 1.67 10.58 6.12
CA VAL A 47 2.41 9.43 6.69
C VAL A 47 1.58 8.15 6.65
N GLU A 48 0.36 8.21 6.12
CA GLU A 48 -0.58 7.09 6.07
C GLU A 48 -0.87 6.70 4.62
N ALA A 49 -0.90 5.40 4.36
CA ALA A 49 -1.37 4.84 3.10
C ALA A 49 -2.52 3.87 3.37
N ASP A 50 -3.55 3.91 2.53
CA ASP A 50 -4.68 2.99 2.62
C ASP A 50 -4.44 1.79 1.71
N LEU A 51 -4.47 0.60 2.30
CA LEU A 51 -4.19 -0.65 1.60
C LEU A 51 -5.37 -1.59 1.68
N ILE A 52 -5.70 -2.22 0.57
CA ILE A 52 -6.75 -3.24 0.49
C ILE A 52 -6.11 -4.55 0.08
N ALA A 53 -6.38 -5.62 0.83
CA ALA A 53 -6.07 -6.97 0.38
C ALA A 53 -6.93 -7.27 -0.86
N LEU A 54 -6.39 -8.04 -1.81
CA LEU A 54 -7.06 -8.25 -3.10
C LEU A 54 -8.47 -8.84 -2.95
N ASP A 55 -8.71 -9.66 -1.93
CA ASP A 55 -10.03 -10.22 -1.65
C ASP A 55 -10.97 -9.27 -0.87
N GLY A 56 -10.46 -8.12 -0.44
CA GLY A 56 -11.25 -7.15 0.32
C GLY A 56 -11.60 -7.58 1.73
N SER A 57 -10.93 -8.61 2.25
CA SER A 57 -11.23 -9.21 3.55
C SER A 57 -10.91 -8.24 4.71
N GLU A 58 -11.85 -8.12 5.66
CA GLU A 58 -11.59 -7.37 6.89
C GLU A 58 -10.59 -8.06 7.80
N ALA A 59 -10.53 -9.38 7.77
CA ALA A 59 -9.55 -10.14 8.55
C ALA A 59 -8.12 -9.78 8.11
N LEU A 60 -7.88 -9.68 6.81
CA LEU A 60 -6.58 -9.27 6.30
C LEU A 60 -6.32 -7.79 6.56
N ALA A 61 -7.35 -6.94 6.47
CA ALA A 61 -7.22 -5.53 6.84
C ALA A 61 -6.77 -5.37 8.29
N ASP A 62 -7.35 -6.14 9.20
CA ASP A 62 -6.98 -6.14 10.61
C ASP A 62 -5.53 -6.60 10.83
N GLN A 63 -5.08 -7.58 10.05
CA GLN A 63 -3.68 -8.02 10.10
C GLN A 63 -2.72 -6.92 9.66
N ILE A 64 -3.07 -6.17 8.63
CA ILE A 64 -2.27 -5.03 8.18
C ILE A 64 -2.20 -3.97 9.29
N ASP A 65 -3.35 -3.61 9.86
CA ASP A 65 -3.40 -2.63 10.95
C ASP A 65 -2.57 -3.07 12.15
N GLY A 66 -2.62 -4.33 12.51
CA GLY A 66 -1.90 -4.85 13.67
C GLY A 66 -0.38 -4.84 13.48
N ALA A 67 0.09 -5.07 12.28
CA ALA A 67 1.52 -5.23 12.01
C ALA A 67 2.20 -3.94 11.55
N VAL A 68 1.54 -3.15 10.71
CA VAL A 68 2.13 -1.94 10.11
C VAL A 68 1.24 -0.71 10.24
N GLY A 69 0.22 -0.77 11.07
CA GLY A 69 -0.73 0.31 11.29
C GLY A 69 -0.23 1.39 12.23
N GLU A 70 -1.13 2.33 12.53
CA GLU A 70 -0.84 3.42 13.45
C GLU A 70 -0.45 2.87 14.82
N ALA A 71 0.59 3.47 15.40
CA ALA A 71 1.15 3.08 16.69
C ALA A 71 1.80 1.69 16.72
N SER A 72 1.98 1.04 15.57
CA SER A 72 2.75 -0.20 15.49
C SER A 72 4.24 0.07 15.65
N ILE A 73 5.01 -0.99 15.90
CA ILE A 73 6.47 -0.89 15.93
C ILE A 73 7.01 -0.39 14.59
N PHE A 74 6.40 -0.83 13.48
CA PHE A 74 6.76 -0.33 12.16
C PHE A 74 6.59 1.18 12.06
N HIS A 75 5.44 1.71 12.51
CA HIS A 75 5.17 3.14 12.50
C HIS A 75 6.20 3.90 13.35
N GLU A 76 6.48 3.41 14.56
CA GLU A 76 7.47 4.05 15.44
C GLU A 76 8.87 4.05 14.84
N THR A 77 9.23 2.99 14.12
CA THR A 77 10.57 2.82 13.56
C THR A 77 10.77 3.63 12.29
N PHE A 78 9.78 3.64 11.40
CA PHE A 78 9.95 4.20 10.05
C PHE A 78 9.17 5.50 9.82
N GLY A 79 8.31 5.90 10.75
CA GLY A 79 7.59 7.17 10.66
C GLY A 79 6.41 7.17 9.70
N VAL A 80 6.08 6.04 9.10
CA VAL A 80 4.93 5.89 8.20
C VAL A 80 4.16 4.64 8.58
N TYR A 81 2.89 4.56 8.18
CA TYR A 81 2.06 3.41 8.48
C TYR A 81 1.00 3.19 7.41
N ALA A 82 0.41 2.01 7.42
CA ALA A 82 -0.68 1.66 6.54
C ALA A 82 -1.96 1.43 7.34
N GLN A 83 -3.07 1.84 6.77
CA GLN A 83 -4.40 1.47 7.25
C GLN A 83 -4.95 0.40 6.33
N GLY A 84 -5.29 -0.77 6.90
CA GLY A 84 -6.01 -1.80 6.17
C GLY A 84 -7.47 -1.41 6.03
N VAL A 85 -7.99 -1.44 4.81
CA VAL A 85 -9.39 -1.10 4.54
C VAL A 85 -10.03 -2.19 3.69
N GLY A 86 -11.35 -2.30 3.77
CA GLY A 86 -12.11 -3.20 2.91
C GLY A 86 -12.76 -2.44 1.76
N TYR A 87 -13.31 -3.19 0.81
CA TYR A 87 -13.98 -2.57 -0.34
C TYR A 87 -15.16 -1.69 0.07
N GLU A 88 -15.81 -2.00 1.18
CA GLU A 88 -16.99 -1.26 1.63
C GLU A 88 -16.67 0.09 2.25
N THR A 89 -15.43 0.28 2.69
CA THR A 89 -15.04 1.50 3.41
C THR A 89 -14.51 2.59 2.49
N ILE A 90 -14.25 2.27 1.23
CA ILE A 90 -13.71 3.25 0.29
C ILE A 90 -14.82 3.85 -0.55
N THR A 91 -14.68 5.14 -0.84
CA THR A 91 -15.54 5.85 -1.79
C THR A 91 -14.73 6.03 -3.07
N ALA A 92 -15.17 5.40 -4.14
CA ALA A 92 -14.49 5.48 -5.43
C ALA A 92 -15.53 5.44 -6.56
N PRO A 93 -15.21 5.99 -7.74
CA PRO A 93 -16.10 5.92 -8.88
C PRO A 93 -16.40 4.49 -9.29
N ASP A 94 -17.59 4.25 -9.83
CA ASP A 94 -17.97 2.94 -10.35
C ASP A 94 -16.93 2.45 -11.36
N GLY A 95 -16.64 1.15 -11.30
CA GLY A 95 -15.66 0.53 -12.20
C GLY A 95 -14.21 0.80 -11.84
N TRP A 96 -13.93 1.36 -10.66
CA TRP A 96 -12.55 1.67 -10.26
C TRP A 96 -11.65 0.44 -10.25
N ARG A 97 -12.20 -0.73 -9.92
CA ARG A 97 -11.43 -1.98 -9.87
C ARG A 97 -10.93 -2.42 -11.24
N ASP A 98 -11.62 -2.00 -12.30
CA ASP A 98 -11.21 -2.28 -13.68
C ASP A 98 -10.16 -1.29 -14.18
N ARG A 99 -9.93 -0.21 -13.43
CA ARG A 99 -8.98 0.85 -13.80
C ARG A 99 -7.73 0.84 -12.94
N LEU A 100 -7.41 -0.28 -12.34
CA LEU A 100 -6.19 -0.41 -11.54
C LEU A 100 -4.96 -0.44 -12.43
N ILE A 101 -3.93 0.28 -12.01
CA ILE A 101 -2.62 0.28 -12.68
C ILE A 101 -1.69 -0.64 -11.90
N ALA A 102 -1.04 -1.55 -12.60
CA ALA A 102 -0.04 -2.41 -11.99
C ALA A 102 1.22 -1.59 -11.68
N TYR A 103 1.72 -1.72 -10.46
CA TYR A 103 2.96 -1.10 -10.03
C TYR A 103 3.88 -2.20 -9.50
N THR A 104 4.93 -2.50 -10.24
CA THR A 104 5.88 -3.56 -9.91
C THR A 104 7.28 -3.11 -10.28
N ASN A 105 8.22 -3.25 -9.37
CA ASN A 105 9.63 -3.02 -9.61
C ASN A 105 10.45 -3.82 -8.61
N ASP A 106 11.78 -3.69 -8.65
CA ASP A 106 12.66 -4.45 -7.75
C ASP A 106 12.41 -4.12 -6.28
N ASN A 107 11.87 -2.95 -5.99
CA ASN A 107 11.60 -2.50 -4.62
C ASN A 107 10.25 -2.98 -4.08
N THR A 108 9.34 -3.44 -4.93
CA THR A 108 8.07 -4.03 -4.49
C THR A 108 8.20 -5.53 -4.23
N ASP A 109 9.24 -6.18 -4.73
CA ASP A 109 9.60 -7.54 -4.36
C ASP A 109 10.38 -7.50 -3.06
N GLY A 110 10.11 -8.38 -2.13
CA GLY A 110 10.90 -8.48 -0.92
C GLY A 110 12.21 -9.22 -1.16
N PRO A 111 12.99 -9.49 -0.11
CA PRO A 111 14.18 -10.34 -0.23
C PRO A 111 13.84 -11.66 -0.89
N SER A 112 14.73 -12.14 -1.72
CA SER A 112 14.52 -13.31 -2.59
C SER A 112 14.15 -14.60 -1.88
N SER A 113 14.41 -14.69 -0.58
CA SER A 113 14.10 -15.88 0.21
C SER A 113 12.67 -15.91 0.75
N CYS A 114 11.89 -14.87 0.54
CA CYS A 114 10.55 -14.75 1.11
C CYS A 114 9.50 -14.74 0.02
N HIS A 115 8.27 -15.05 0.40
CA HIS A 115 7.12 -14.84 -0.46
C HIS A 115 6.91 -13.34 -0.60
N ALA A 116 7.67 -12.75 -1.49
CA ALA A 116 7.64 -11.34 -1.71
C ALA A 116 6.45 -10.98 -2.56
N GLN A 117 5.94 -9.80 -2.31
CA GLN A 117 4.94 -9.21 -3.17
C GLN A 117 5.53 -9.00 -4.56
N LYS A 118 4.87 -9.57 -5.56
CA LYS A 118 5.34 -9.53 -6.94
C LYS A 118 4.74 -8.38 -7.73
N SER A 119 3.56 -7.93 -7.32
CA SER A 119 2.89 -6.84 -8.02
C SER A 119 2.00 -6.06 -7.06
N VAL A 120 1.89 -4.78 -7.33
CA VAL A 120 1.01 -3.87 -6.61
C VAL A 120 0.04 -3.30 -7.61
N LYS A 121 -1.23 -3.26 -7.26
CA LYS A 121 -2.25 -2.61 -8.07
C LYS A 121 -2.66 -1.32 -7.38
N VAL A 122 -2.74 -0.26 -8.14
CA VAL A 122 -3.03 1.06 -7.65
C VAL A 122 -4.33 1.56 -8.27
N ALA A 123 -5.23 2.05 -7.43
CA ALA A 123 -6.45 2.68 -7.89
C ALA A 123 -6.16 4.11 -8.32
N THR A 124 -6.50 4.44 -9.54
CA THR A 124 -6.29 5.77 -10.11
C THR A 124 -7.54 6.64 -10.10
#